data_6f28979b77a9597d0f435186d75b739a
#
_entry.id   6f28979b77a9597d0f435186d75b739a
#
_cell.length_a   1.000
_cell.length_b   1.000
_cell.length_c   1.000
_cell.angle_alpha   90.00
_cell.angle_beta   90.00
_cell.angle_gamma   90.00
#
_symmetry.space_group_name_H-M   'P 1'
#
loop_
_entity.id
_entity.type
_entity.pdbx_description
1 polymer ?
#
loop_
_entity_poly.entity_id
_entity_poly.type
_entity_poly.pdbx_seq_one_letter_code
_entity_poly.pdbx_strand_id
1 'polypeptide(L)'
;MTALRILSGALDALNEDQIVLRGVIDPASLGGLLRPDYQRETLPKSTIEGLMEAFRTGSGRVPDVELAVRGERYGCTDSGGTYTITGDVYIIDGLQRISAARQFVYDGGRPLVGATIHFGTTERWERDRFRILNMRRSRLSPNVLLRNQAAECPSLHRLCDLCTDESFVLCQRISWSQHMRREELLTALTLLKTAMRIHSKFGAGRYVSVSALWQALPSMMANVGYAAMIENIKTFFELLDGAWGVRGILYKDRATHLKSGFLFALADVISEHPAFWSGKSLRIERDMQKKIGQFGLSDPNVRAMACNGSSIGLLSRLIVDHVNSGKRTRRLVASDPFRGGSRREV
;
A
#
# COMPACT_ATOMS: atom_id res chain seq x y z
N MET A 1 22.99 -15.90 -20.41
CA MET A 1 22.01 -14.81 -20.60
C MET A 1 21.08 -15.22 -21.74
N THR A 2 19.78 -15.26 -21.48
CA THR A 2 18.80 -15.65 -22.51
C THR A 2 18.51 -14.39 -23.33
N ALA A 3 18.77 -14.40 -24.62
CA ALA A 3 18.51 -13.26 -25.50
C ALA A 3 16.99 -13.14 -25.76
N LEU A 4 16.43 -11.92 -25.69
CA LEU A 4 15.06 -11.64 -26.11
C LEU A 4 15.05 -11.42 -27.63
N ARG A 5 14.16 -12.13 -28.33
CA ARG A 5 13.96 -11.97 -29.78
C ARG A 5 12.63 -11.29 -30.06
N ILE A 6 12.66 -10.29 -30.93
CA ILE A 6 11.51 -9.53 -31.41
C ILE A 6 11.37 -9.75 -32.90
N LEU A 7 10.23 -10.29 -33.30
CA LEU A 7 9.87 -10.55 -34.68
C LEU A 7 9.15 -9.33 -35.26
N SER A 8 9.40 -9.02 -36.54
CA SER A 8 8.73 -7.91 -37.25
C SER A 8 8.81 -6.59 -36.46
N GLY A 9 10.02 -6.25 -35.96
CA GLY A 9 10.24 -5.07 -35.15
C GLY A 9 10.52 -3.82 -36.00
N ALA A 10 10.29 -2.65 -35.39
CA ALA A 10 10.70 -1.35 -35.89
C ALA A 10 11.30 -0.52 -34.74
N LEU A 11 12.45 0.08 -34.99
CA LEU A 11 13.10 1.03 -34.07
C LEU A 11 12.56 2.43 -34.35
N ASP A 12 12.02 3.06 -33.31
CA ASP A 12 11.57 4.46 -33.34
C ASP A 12 12.42 5.28 -32.36
N ALA A 13 12.97 6.41 -32.81
CA ALA A 13 13.53 7.42 -31.94
C ALA A 13 12.39 8.37 -31.51
N LEU A 14 11.95 8.26 -30.26
CA LEU A 14 10.90 9.16 -29.74
C LEU A 14 11.45 10.56 -29.43
N ASN A 15 12.73 10.65 -29.02
CA ASN A 15 13.54 11.86 -28.80
C ASN A 15 15.01 11.50 -29.02
N GLU A 16 15.91 12.50 -29.02
CA GLU A 16 17.36 12.27 -29.14
C GLU A 16 17.93 11.24 -28.14
N ASP A 17 17.27 11.11 -26.95
CA ASP A 17 17.72 10.25 -25.85
C ASP A 17 16.85 8.99 -25.63
N GLN A 18 15.78 8.78 -26.41
CA GLN A 18 14.88 7.63 -26.20
C GLN A 18 14.70 6.80 -27.45
N ILE A 19 15.40 5.67 -27.50
CA ILE A 19 15.18 4.63 -28.50
C ILE A 19 14.13 3.65 -27.99
N VAL A 20 13.15 3.34 -28.83
CA VAL A 20 12.06 2.40 -28.55
C VAL A 20 11.98 1.39 -29.69
N LEU A 21 11.98 0.12 -29.33
CA LEU A 21 11.69 -0.96 -30.30
C LEU A 21 10.26 -1.46 -30.10
N ARG A 22 9.48 -1.49 -31.19
CA ARG A 22 8.14 -2.08 -31.20
C ARG A 22 8.13 -3.31 -32.07
N GLY A 23 7.48 -4.36 -31.64
CA GLY A 23 7.37 -5.58 -32.42
C GLY A 23 6.67 -6.70 -31.66
N VAL A 24 6.81 -7.92 -32.16
CA VAL A 24 6.18 -9.11 -31.58
C VAL A 24 7.26 -9.95 -30.90
N ILE A 25 7.02 -10.35 -29.66
CA ILE A 25 7.97 -11.20 -28.92
C ILE A 25 7.97 -12.61 -29.55
N ASP A 26 9.15 -13.15 -29.81
CA ASP A 26 9.29 -14.56 -30.13
C ASP A 26 8.90 -15.39 -28.90
N PRO A 27 7.86 -16.24 -28.98
CA PRO A 27 7.38 -17.03 -27.85
C PRO A 27 8.49 -17.83 -27.16
N ALA A 28 9.51 -18.29 -27.88
CA ALA A 28 10.63 -19.05 -27.32
C ALA A 28 11.52 -18.22 -26.37
N SER A 29 11.50 -16.89 -26.49
CA SER A 29 12.31 -15.99 -25.66
C SER A 29 11.58 -15.42 -24.44
N LEU A 30 10.30 -15.70 -24.25
CA LEU A 30 9.49 -15.19 -23.13
C LEU A 30 10.09 -15.56 -21.74
N GLY A 31 10.77 -16.71 -21.63
CA GLY A 31 11.37 -17.19 -20.38
C GLY A 31 12.41 -16.26 -19.78
N GLY A 32 13.13 -15.51 -20.62
CA GLY A 32 14.21 -14.60 -20.21
C GLY A 32 13.77 -13.27 -19.62
N LEU A 33 12.48 -12.93 -19.65
CA LEU A 33 11.99 -11.67 -19.13
C LEU A 33 11.96 -11.66 -17.59
N LEU A 34 12.45 -10.58 -16.99
CA LEU A 34 12.59 -10.42 -15.55
C LEU A 34 11.38 -9.66 -14.98
N ARG A 35 10.96 -10.08 -13.78
CA ARG A 35 9.95 -9.36 -13.01
C ARG A 35 10.65 -8.39 -12.07
N PRO A 36 10.36 -7.08 -12.11
CA PRO A 36 10.91 -6.14 -11.15
C PRO A 36 10.19 -6.23 -9.78
N ASP A 37 10.88 -5.85 -8.71
CA ASP A 37 10.40 -5.98 -7.33
C ASP A 37 9.15 -5.13 -7.03
N TYR A 38 8.96 -4.03 -7.75
CA TYR A 38 7.79 -3.17 -7.56
C TYR A 38 6.48 -3.75 -8.11
N GLN A 39 6.53 -4.90 -8.82
CA GLN A 39 5.33 -5.55 -9.34
C GLN A 39 4.76 -6.61 -8.37
N ARG A 40 3.50 -6.97 -8.59
CA ARG A 40 2.77 -7.93 -7.74
C ARG A 40 3.41 -9.31 -7.74
N GLU A 41 3.36 -9.96 -6.58
CA GLU A 41 3.85 -11.33 -6.44
C GLU A 41 2.87 -12.38 -6.95
N THR A 42 1.58 -12.16 -6.75
CA THR A 42 0.51 -13.13 -7.06
C THR A 42 -0.42 -12.61 -8.15
N LEU A 43 -0.72 -13.47 -9.10
CA LEU A 43 -1.66 -13.18 -10.18
C LEU A 43 -2.93 -14.03 -9.96
N PRO A 44 -4.14 -13.44 -10.11
CA PRO A 44 -5.39 -14.18 -10.00
C PRO A 44 -5.46 -15.26 -11.09
N LYS A 45 -5.72 -16.50 -10.69
CA LYS A 45 -5.79 -17.66 -11.58
C LYS A 45 -6.79 -17.45 -12.73
N SER A 46 -7.97 -16.91 -12.39
CA SER A 46 -9.02 -16.61 -13.36
C SER A 46 -8.61 -15.59 -14.43
N THR A 47 -7.73 -14.63 -14.09
CA THR A 47 -7.21 -13.66 -15.08
C THR A 47 -6.25 -14.32 -16.06
N ILE A 48 -5.38 -15.21 -15.57
CA ILE A 48 -4.45 -15.96 -16.41
C ILE A 48 -5.22 -16.89 -17.36
N GLU A 49 -6.20 -17.62 -16.84
CA GLU A 49 -7.07 -18.51 -17.65
C GLU A 49 -7.83 -17.74 -18.73
N GLY A 50 -8.39 -16.56 -18.41
CA GLY A 50 -9.06 -15.71 -19.39
C GLY A 50 -8.13 -15.19 -20.49
N LEU A 51 -6.88 -14.85 -20.16
CA LEU A 51 -5.86 -14.45 -21.13
C LEU A 51 -5.40 -15.62 -22.02
N MET A 52 -5.25 -16.82 -21.45
CA MET A 52 -4.93 -18.03 -22.21
C MET A 52 -6.05 -18.37 -23.21
N GLU A 53 -7.31 -18.20 -22.81
CA GLU A 53 -8.44 -18.40 -23.71
C GLU A 53 -8.42 -17.37 -24.86
N ALA A 54 -8.08 -16.11 -24.58
CA ALA A 54 -7.91 -15.09 -25.61
C ALA A 54 -6.78 -15.43 -26.61
N PHE A 55 -5.67 -16.01 -26.14
CA PHE A 55 -4.61 -16.51 -27.01
C PHE A 55 -5.06 -17.72 -27.85
N ARG A 56 -5.87 -18.62 -27.29
CA ARG A 56 -6.36 -19.84 -27.96
C ARG A 56 -7.37 -19.54 -29.05
N THR A 57 -8.28 -18.63 -28.77
CA THR A 57 -9.37 -18.30 -29.71
C THR A 57 -8.99 -17.25 -30.73
N GLY A 58 -7.92 -16.47 -30.50
CA GLY A 58 -7.57 -15.32 -31.33
C GLY A 58 -8.66 -14.23 -31.34
N SER A 59 -9.67 -14.35 -30.49
CA SER A 59 -10.90 -13.55 -30.51
C SER A 59 -10.74 -12.13 -29.97
N GLY A 60 -9.56 -11.78 -29.47
CA GLY A 60 -9.30 -10.43 -28.95
C GLY A 60 -7.82 -10.06 -29.08
N ARG A 61 -7.54 -8.85 -29.52
CA ARG A 61 -6.17 -8.32 -29.50
C ARG A 61 -5.77 -8.11 -28.04
N VAL A 62 -4.92 -9.00 -27.55
CA VAL A 62 -4.28 -8.81 -26.25
C VAL A 62 -3.40 -7.56 -26.34
N PRO A 63 -3.58 -6.54 -25.49
CA PRO A 63 -2.79 -5.31 -25.56
C PRO A 63 -1.30 -5.58 -25.45
N ASP A 64 -0.48 -4.74 -26.13
CA ASP A 64 0.97 -4.85 -26.10
C ASP A 64 1.51 -4.71 -24.67
N VAL A 65 2.63 -5.38 -24.37
CA VAL A 65 3.34 -5.26 -23.10
C VAL A 65 4.40 -4.18 -23.19
N GLU A 66 4.74 -3.56 -22.08
CA GLU A 66 5.91 -2.64 -22.00
C GLU A 66 7.06 -3.29 -21.26
N LEU A 67 8.23 -3.22 -21.88
CA LEU A 67 9.48 -3.81 -21.40
C LEU A 67 10.56 -2.73 -21.29
N ALA A 68 11.54 -2.97 -20.43
CA ALA A 68 12.70 -2.11 -20.23
C ALA A 68 14.01 -2.89 -20.28
N VAL A 69 15.02 -2.32 -20.90
CA VAL A 69 16.40 -2.77 -20.85
C VAL A 69 17.18 -1.78 -19.99
N ARG A 70 17.61 -2.20 -18.79
CA ARG A 70 18.27 -1.33 -17.81
C ARG A 70 19.72 -1.03 -18.16
N GLY A 71 20.11 0.22 -17.88
CA GLY A 71 21.48 0.67 -17.99
C GLY A 71 22.00 0.72 -19.42
N GLU A 72 23.30 0.89 -19.56
CA GLU A 72 23.96 1.09 -20.84
C GLU A 72 24.56 -0.20 -21.43
N ARG A 73 24.59 -1.29 -20.65
CA ARG A 73 25.22 -2.56 -21.07
C ARG A 73 24.20 -3.49 -21.70
N TYR A 74 23.83 -3.22 -22.92
CA TYR A 74 22.97 -4.10 -23.71
C TYR A 74 23.47 -4.20 -25.16
N GLY A 75 23.08 -5.26 -25.84
CA GLY A 75 23.24 -5.40 -27.28
C GLY A 75 21.88 -5.45 -27.98
N CYS A 76 21.78 -4.82 -29.12
CA CYS A 76 20.61 -4.91 -29.98
C CYS A 76 21.10 -5.10 -31.40
N THR A 77 20.81 -6.26 -32.00
CA THR A 77 21.22 -6.57 -33.39
C THR A 77 19.95 -6.76 -34.25
N ASP A 78 19.96 -6.15 -35.42
CA ASP A 78 18.91 -6.32 -36.44
C ASP A 78 19.35 -7.35 -37.50
N SER A 79 18.45 -8.25 -37.81
CA SER A 79 18.58 -9.25 -38.85
C SER A 79 17.33 -9.28 -39.72
N GLY A 80 17.17 -8.26 -40.58
CA GLY A 80 16.03 -8.16 -41.49
C GLY A 80 14.68 -7.98 -40.80
N GLY A 81 14.60 -7.09 -39.82
CA GLY A 81 13.39 -6.80 -39.01
C GLY A 81 13.17 -7.77 -37.86
N THR A 82 14.10 -8.70 -37.61
CA THR A 82 14.17 -9.50 -36.39
C THR A 82 15.27 -8.97 -35.51
N TYR A 83 14.90 -8.47 -34.33
CA TYR A 83 15.83 -7.90 -33.35
C TYR A 83 16.18 -8.91 -32.28
N THR A 84 17.45 -9.01 -31.94
CA THR A 84 17.95 -9.80 -30.83
C THR A 84 18.54 -8.86 -29.77
N ILE A 85 17.96 -8.88 -28.59
CA ILE A 85 18.36 -8.04 -27.46
C ILE A 85 19.08 -8.91 -26.43
N THR A 86 20.29 -8.50 -26.05
CA THR A 86 21.07 -9.11 -25.00
C THR A 86 21.18 -8.14 -23.82
N GLY A 87 20.96 -8.62 -22.60
CA GLY A 87 20.93 -7.84 -21.38
C GLY A 87 19.72 -8.21 -20.50
N ASP A 88 19.58 -7.51 -19.40
CA ASP A 88 18.46 -7.72 -18.47
C ASP A 88 17.23 -6.97 -18.95
N VAL A 89 16.19 -7.71 -19.33
CA VAL A 89 14.94 -7.16 -19.82
C VAL A 89 13.83 -7.31 -18.77
N TYR A 90 13.34 -6.19 -18.27
CA TYR A 90 12.34 -6.12 -17.20
C TYR A 90 10.95 -5.84 -17.77
N ILE A 91 9.93 -6.44 -17.15
CA ILE A 91 8.54 -6.22 -17.50
C ILE A 91 8.04 -4.97 -16.78
N ILE A 92 7.79 -3.85 -17.50
CA ILE A 92 7.20 -2.64 -16.91
C ILE A 92 5.69 -2.82 -16.75
N ASP A 93 5.00 -3.25 -17.82
CA ASP A 93 3.57 -3.54 -17.81
C ASP A 93 3.27 -4.82 -18.59
N GLY A 94 2.27 -5.56 -18.14
CA GLY A 94 1.82 -6.78 -18.80
C GLY A 94 2.28 -8.08 -18.14
N LEU A 95 2.68 -8.08 -16.88
CA LEU A 95 3.09 -9.30 -16.16
C LEU A 95 2.06 -10.43 -16.27
N GLN A 96 0.76 -10.12 -16.17
CA GLN A 96 -0.30 -11.12 -16.34
C GLN A 96 -0.32 -11.70 -17.76
N ARG A 97 -0.12 -10.84 -18.76
CA ARG A 97 -0.06 -11.24 -20.18
C ARG A 97 1.15 -12.12 -20.47
N ILE A 98 2.31 -11.74 -19.97
CA ILE A 98 3.54 -12.56 -20.08
C ILE A 98 3.39 -13.90 -19.34
N SER A 99 2.80 -13.90 -18.15
CA SER A 99 2.57 -15.14 -17.39
C SER A 99 1.60 -16.08 -18.11
N ALA A 100 0.51 -15.56 -18.67
CA ALA A 100 -0.42 -16.34 -19.48
C ALA A 100 0.24 -16.85 -20.76
N ALA A 101 1.05 -16.01 -21.43
CA ALA A 101 1.78 -16.40 -22.63
C ALA A 101 2.80 -17.50 -22.36
N ARG A 102 3.54 -17.42 -21.25
CA ARG A 102 4.48 -18.48 -20.82
C ARG A 102 3.75 -19.81 -20.58
N GLN A 103 2.62 -19.77 -19.87
CA GLN A 103 1.81 -20.96 -19.65
C GLN A 103 1.27 -21.53 -20.95
N PHE A 104 0.79 -20.67 -21.84
CA PHE A 104 0.29 -21.10 -23.14
C PHE A 104 1.38 -21.72 -24.04
N VAL A 105 2.61 -21.21 -23.99
CA VAL A 105 3.79 -21.83 -24.62
C VAL A 105 4.11 -23.20 -24.01
N TYR A 106 4.05 -23.29 -22.68
CA TYR A 106 4.25 -24.55 -21.97
C TYR A 106 3.23 -25.62 -22.39
N ASP A 107 1.99 -25.20 -22.65
CA ASP A 107 0.91 -26.07 -23.14
C ASP A 107 1.01 -26.33 -24.66
N GLY A 108 2.11 -25.95 -25.33
CA GLY A 108 2.39 -26.17 -26.75
C GLY A 108 1.79 -25.13 -27.71
N GLY A 109 1.21 -24.02 -27.17
CA GLY A 109 0.66 -22.93 -27.98
C GLY A 109 1.70 -21.93 -28.43
N ARG A 110 1.30 -21.04 -29.37
CA ARG A 110 2.12 -19.92 -29.86
C ARG A 110 1.37 -18.60 -29.69
N PRO A 111 1.51 -17.93 -28.51
CA PRO A 111 0.85 -16.65 -28.29
C PRO A 111 1.46 -15.55 -29.14
N LEU A 112 0.62 -14.65 -29.65
CA LEU A 112 1.05 -13.41 -30.28
C LEU A 112 1.06 -12.31 -29.21
N VAL A 113 2.25 -11.87 -28.79
CA VAL A 113 2.42 -10.83 -27.77
C VAL A 113 3.18 -9.66 -28.40
N GLY A 114 2.49 -8.55 -28.61
CA GLY A 114 3.13 -7.30 -29.02
C GLY A 114 3.88 -6.67 -27.84
N ALA A 115 4.99 -6.01 -28.10
CA ALA A 115 5.80 -5.34 -27.11
C ALA A 115 6.31 -3.99 -27.57
N THR A 116 6.41 -3.08 -26.60
CA THR A 116 7.17 -1.82 -26.68
C THR A 116 8.35 -1.92 -25.71
N ILE A 117 9.57 -1.77 -26.19
CA ILE A 117 10.79 -1.97 -25.42
C ILE A 117 11.57 -0.66 -25.36
N HIS A 118 11.84 -0.21 -24.15
CA HIS A 118 12.60 1.00 -23.85
C HIS A 118 14.04 0.64 -23.47
N PHE A 119 15.01 1.32 -24.04
CA PHE A 119 16.43 1.06 -23.79
C PHE A 119 17.05 2.10 -22.86
N GLY A 120 18.11 1.72 -22.15
CA GLY A 120 18.88 2.63 -21.29
C GLY A 120 18.09 3.12 -20.07
N THR A 121 17.11 2.36 -19.61
CA THR A 121 16.22 2.79 -18.53
C THR A 121 16.89 2.72 -17.15
N THR A 122 16.34 3.48 -16.22
CA THR A 122 16.62 3.35 -14.79
C THR A 122 15.40 2.78 -14.07
N GLU A 123 15.61 2.13 -12.93
CA GLU A 123 14.51 1.61 -12.12
C GLU A 123 13.51 2.71 -11.71
N ARG A 124 14.00 3.93 -11.46
CA ARG A 124 13.15 5.08 -11.16
C ARG A 124 12.23 5.41 -12.32
N TRP A 125 12.77 5.50 -13.54
CA TRP A 125 12.00 5.74 -14.75
C TRP A 125 10.95 4.64 -14.99
N GLU A 126 11.33 3.38 -14.80
CA GLU A 126 10.43 2.23 -14.94
C GLU A 126 9.25 2.30 -13.95
N ARG A 127 9.51 2.67 -12.69
CA ARG A 127 8.46 2.86 -11.66
C ARG A 127 7.50 3.98 -12.04
N ASP A 128 8.01 5.11 -12.54
CA ASP A 128 7.19 6.22 -13.02
C ASP A 128 6.37 5.81 -14.24
N ARG A 129 6.96 5.10 -15.17
CA ARG A 129 6.27 4.59 -16.37
C ARG A 129 5.17 3.61 -15.98
N PHE A 130 5.46 2.65 -15.11
CA PHE A 130 4.48 1.72 -14.56
C PHE A 130 3.30 2.45 -13.90
N ARG A 131 3.57 3.50 -13.14
CA ARG A 131 2.53 4.33 -12.51
C ARG A 131 1.64 5.00 -13.56
N ILE A 132 2.22 5.62 -14.58
CA ILE A 132 1.48 6.31 -15.65
C ILE A 132 0.57 5.34 -16.40
N LEU A 133 1.08 4.17 -16.78
CA LEU A 133 0.31 3.15 -17.50
C LEU A 133 -0.87 2.64 -16.68
N ASN A 134 -0.66 2.44 -15.39
CA ASN A 134 -1.70 1.93 -14.50
C ASN A 134 -2.72 3.00 -14.08
N MET A 135 -2.36 4.28 -14.06
CA MET A 135 -3.32 5.37 -13.81
C MET A 135 -4.44 5.42 -14.86
N ARG A 136 -4.17 4.98 -16.08
CA ARG A 136 -5.15 5.00 -17.20
C ARG A 136 -5.98 3.72 -17.33
N ARG A 137 -5.49 2.57 -16.85
CA ARG A 137 -6.09 1.25 -17.12
C ARG A 137 -6.83 0.59 -15.96
N SER A 138 -6.32 0.71 -14.76
CA SER A 138 -7.01 0.25 -13.55
C SER A 138 -6.49 1.05 -12.38
N ARG A 139 -7.38 1.44 -11.47
CA ARG A 139 -6.95 2.08 -10.23
C ARG A 139 -6.09 1.09 -9.45
N LEU A 140 -4.79 1.34 -9.39
CA LEU A 140 -3.93 0.66 -8.44
C LEU A 140 -4.55 0.82 -7.05
N SER A 141 -4.55 -0.26 -6.27
CA SER A 141 -5.01 -0.10 -4.90
C SER A 141 -4.12 0.90 -4.17
N PRO A 142 -4.70 1.68 -3.26
CA PRO A 142 -3.93 2.60 -2.43
C PRO A 142 -2.72 1.96 -1.76
N ASN A 143 -2.79 0.68 -1.40
CA ASN A 143 -1.71 -0.05 -0.75
C ASN A 143 -0.51 -0.27 -1.69
N VAL A 144 -0.78 -0.61 -2.96
CA VAL A 144 0.27 -0.76 -3.98
C VAL A 144 0.93 0.59 -4.29
N LEU A 145 0.14 1.68 -4.33
CA LEU A 145 0.70 3.02 -4.49
C LEU A 145 1.64 3.39 -3.34
N LEU A 146 1.22 3.12 -2.08
CA LEU A 146 2.05 3.35 -0.90
C LEU A 146 3.33 2.51 -0.92
N ARG A 147 3.24 1.22 -1.28
CA ARG A 147 4.40 0.34 -1.41
C ARG A 147 5.42 0.90 -2.41
N ASN A 148 4.96 1.32 -3.58
CA ASN A 148 5.86 1.88 -4.60
C ASN A 148 6.49 3.19 -4.13
N GLN A 149 5.72 4.03 -3.44
CA GLN A 149 6.21 5.30 -2.92
C GLN A 149 7.19 5.14 -1.75
N ALA A 150 7.12 4.03 -1.00
CA ALA A 150 8.03 3.76 0.12
C ALA A 150 9.50 3.69 -0.31
N ALA A 151 9.78 3.32 -1.56
CA ALA A 151 11.14 3.31 -2.11
C ALA A 151 11.75 4.72 -2.23
N GLU A 152 10.92 5.76 -2.35
CA GLU A 152 11.35 7.14 -2.56
C GLU A 152 11.07 8.05 -1.34
N CYS A 153 10.27 7.58 -0.38
CA CYS A 153 9.86 8.33 0.81
C CYS A 153 10.40 7.68 2.08
N PRO A 154 11.50 8.19 2.69
CA PRO A 154 12.10 7.59 3.89
C PRO A 154 11.13 7.45 5.06
N SER A 155 10.20 8.39 5.21
CA SER A 155 9.17 8.32 6.26
C SER A 155 8.22 7.15 6.07
N LEU A 156 7.84 6.86 4.83
CA LEU A 156 6.97 5.74 4.50
C LEU A 156 7.73 4.41 4.56
N HIS A 157 9.02 4.43 4.19
CA HIS A 157 9.91 3.26 4.35
C HIS A 157 9.98 2.80 5.81
N ARG A 158 10.12 3.73 6.75
CA ARG A 158 10.11 3.40 8.20
C ARG A 158 8.80 2.74 8.67
N LEU A 159 7.66 3.06 8.06
CA LEU A 159 6.43 2.33 8.34
C LEU A 159 6.43 0.91 7.75
N CYS A 160 7.13 0.70 6.63
CA CYS A 160 7.37 -0.64 6.10
C CYS A 160 8.26 -1.46 7.05
N ASP A 161 9.36 -0.87 7.55
CA ASP A 161 10.26 -1.51 8.51
C ASP A 161 9.52 -1.92 9.79
N LEU A 162 8.66 -1.03 10.31
CA LEU A 162 7.80 -1.35 11.45
C LEU A 162 6.93 -2.59 11.19
N CYS A 163 6.44 -2.78 9.97
CA CYS A 163 5.61 -3.95 9.65
C CYS A 163 6.37 -5.28 9.65
N THR A 164 7.70 -5.25 9.65
CA THR A 164 8.59 -6.43 9.74
C THR A 164 9.26 -6.56 11.11
N ASP A 165 9.09 -5.58 12.00
CA ASP A 165 9.62 -5.60 13.35
C ASP A 165 8.86 -6.61 14.22
N GLU A 166 9.55 -7.63 14.74
CA GLU A 166 8.96 -8.70 15.56
C GLU A 166 8.33 -8.18 16.86
N SER A 167 8.79 -7.03 17.38
CA SER A 167 8.17 -6.40 18.55
C SER A 167 6.82 -5.77 18.25
N PHE A 168 6.51 -5.50 16.98
CA PHE A 168 5.24 -4.90 16.59
C PHE A 168 4.09 -5.91 16.61
N VAL A 169 2.99 -5.55 17.24
CA VAL A 169 1.79 -6.42 17.40
C VAL A 169 1.28 -6.98 16.08
N LEU A 170 1.42 -6.22 14.99
CA LEU A 170 0.99 -6.60 13.64
C LEU A 170 2.15 -6.97 12.70
N CYS A 171 3.29 -7.44 13.25
CA CYS A 171 4.42 -7.92 12.44
C CYS A 171 3.94 -8.90 11.37
N GLN A 172 4.32 -8.66 10.11
CA GLN A 172 3.96 -9.46 8.92
C GLN A 172 2.46 -9.62 8.66
N ARG A 173 1.60 -8.82 9.33
CA ARG A 173 0.14 -8.89 9.22
C ARG A 173 -0.49 -7.65 8.57
N ILE A 174 0.33 -6.80 7.93
CA ILE A 174 -0.09 -5.61 7.18
C ILE A 174 -0.03 -5.89 5.68
N SER A 175 -1.15 -5.65 4.99
CA SER A 175 -1.22 -5.81 3.54
C SER A 175 -0.72 -4.58 2.80
N TRP A 176 0.32 -4.76 1.98
CA TRP A 176 0.86 -3.79 1.03
C TRP A 176 0.50 -4.13 -0.42
N SER A 177 -0.43 -5.07 -0.59
CA SER A 177 -0.82 -5.62 -1.89
C SER A 177 -2.19 -5.13 -2.36
N GLN A 178 -2.57 -5.51 -3.59
CA GLN A 178 -3.89 -5.21 -4.16
C GLN A 178 -5.01 -5.89 -3.36
N HIS A 179 -4.76 -7.11 -2.93
CA HIS A 179 -5.71 -7.91 -2.17
C HIS A 179 -5.06 -8.36 -0.87
N MET A 180 -5.80 -8.29 0.22
CA MET A 180 -5.35 -8.81 1.51
C MET A 180 -5.29 -10.34 1.47
N ARG A 181 -4.22 -10.90 2.03
CA ARG A 181 -4.14 -12.33 2.32
C ARG A 181 -4.99 -12.66 3.55
N ARG A 182 -5.26 -13.94 3.75
CA ARG A 182 -6.13 -14.40 4.83
C ARG A 182 -5.56 -14.09 6.23
N GLU A 183 -4.25 -14.17 6.37
CA GLU A 183 -3.49 -13.90 7.59
C GLU A 183 -3.25 -12.41 7.86
N GLU A 184 -3.42 -11.54 6.87
CA GLU A 184 -3.25 -10.10 7.02
C GLU A 184 -4.47 -9.48 7.70
N LEU A 185 -4.25 -8.65 8.69
CA LEU A 185 -5.31 -8.05 9.51
C LEU A 185 -5.63 -6.62 9.14
N LEU A 186 -4.66 -5.90 8.58
CA LEU A 186 -4.79 -4.48 8.30
C LEU A 186 -4.18 -4.14 6.94
N THR A 187 -4.69 -3.10 6.29
CA THR A 187 -4.06 -2.56 5.07
C THR A 187 -3.06 -1.47 5.40
N ALA A 188 -2.02 -1.32 4.58
CA ALA A 188 -1.03 -0.26 4.71
C ALA A 188 -1.68 1.15 4.75
N LEU A 189 -2.72 1.37 3.94
CA LEU A 189 -3.46 2.63 3.97
C LEU A 189 -4.15 2.87 5.32
N THR A 190 -4.74 1.83 5.92
CA THR A 190 -5.39 1.96 7.23
C THR A 190 -4.36 2.22 8.32
N LEU A 191 -3.20 1.53 8.29
CA LEU A 191 -2.10 1.79 9.20
C LEU A 191 -1.63 3.24 9.10
N LEU A 192 -1.34 3.73 7.87
CA LEU A 192 -0.88 5.10 7.65
C LEU A 192 -1.89 6.13 8.17
N LYS A 193 -3.18 5.97 7.82
CA LYS A 193 -4.22 6.87 8.32
C LYS A 193 -4.34 6.84 9.83
N THR A 194 -4.27 5.67 10.46
CA THR A 194 -4.30 5.54 11.92
C THR A 194 -3.10 6.24 12.55
N ALA A 195 -1.90 6.00 12.05
CA ALA A 195 -0.67 6.63 12.52
C ALA A 195 -0.73 8.15 12.47
N MET A 196 -1.25 8.71 11.37
CA MET A 196 -1.40 10.16 11.23
C MET A 196 -2.49 10.72 12.16
N ARG A 197 -3.59 9.99 12.36
CA ARG A 197 -4.71 10.43 13.21
C ARG A 197 -4.37 10.43 14.70
N ILE A 198 -3.53 9.50 15.16
CA ILE A 198 -3.01 9.51 16.54
C ILE A 198 -2.39 10.88 16.87
N HIS A 199 -1.70 11.52 15.91
CA HIS A 199 -0.92 12.72 16.18
C HIS A 199 -1.60 14.04 15.81
N SER A 200 -2.63 14.06 14.93
CA SER A 200 -3.16 15.32 14.41
C SER A 200 -4.56 15.31 13.86
N LYS A 201 -5.36 14.25 14.03
CA LYS A 201 -6.65 14.10 13.34
C LYS A 201 -6.59 14.34 11.81
N PHE A 202 -5.45 14.12 11.20
CA PHE A 202 -5.24 14.37 9.79
C PHE A 202 -6.29 13.67 8.92
N GLY A 203 -7.00 14.44 8.12
CA GLY A 203 -8.05 13.91 7.25
C GLY A 203 -9.36 13.55 7.95
N ALA A 204 -9.58 13.96 9.20
CA ALA A 204 -10.85 13.78 9.88
C ALA A 204 -11.98 14.55 9.14
N GLY A 205 -13.05 13.84 8.79
CA GLY A 205 -14.22 14.43 8.12
C GLY A 205 -14.02 14.85 6.67
N ARG A 206 -12.86 14.55 6.04
CA ARG A 206 -12.56 14.90 4.64
C ARG A 206 -12.00 13.70 3.88
N TYR A 207 -12.30 13.66 2.57
CA TYR A 207 -11.58 12.76 1.69
C TYR A 207 -10.15 13.29 1.49
N VAL A 208 -9.16 12.47 1.81
CA VAL A 208 -7.75 12.77 1.58
C VAL A 208 -7.20 11.78 0.58
N SER A 209 -6.61 12.27 -0.50
CA SER A 209 -5.98 11.43 -1.51
C SER A 209 -4.78 10.67 -0.92
N VAL A 210 -4.45 9.54 -1.50
CA VAL A 210 -3.29 8.75 -1.05
C VAL A 210 -2.00 9.56 -1.18
N SER A 211 -1.89 10.37 -2.24
CA SER A 211 -0.74 11.26 -2.45
C SER A 211 -0.61 12.31 -1.34
N ALA A 212 -1.69 12.94 -0.95
CA ALA A 212 -1.66 13.93 0.14
C ALA A 212 -1.23 13.32 1.49
N LEU A 213 -1.56 12.02 1.73
CA LEU A 213 -1.13 11.31 2.94
C LEU A 213 0.39 11.17 3.00
N TRP A 214 1.02 10.62 1.97
CA TRP A 214 2.47 10.42 2.03
C TRP A 214 3.27 11.72 1.91
N GLN A 215 2.73 12.76 1.26
CA GLN A 215 3.34 14.09 1.21
C GLN A 215 3.34 14.79 2.57
N ALA A 216 2.30 14.61 3.37
CA ALA A 216 2.21 15.19 4.71
C ALA A 216 3.02 14.41 5.78
N LEU A 217 3.29 13.11 5.56
CA LEU A 217 3.93 12.24 6.53
C LEU A 217 5.34 12.70 6.96
N PRO A 218 6.24 13.14 6.06
CA PRO A 218 7.58 13.60 6.46
C PRO A 218 7.56 14.79 7.43
N SER A 219 6.72 15.79 7.16
CA SER A 219 6.56 16.95 8.03
C SER A 219 6.00 16.55 9.41
N MET A 220 5.02 15.66 9.44
CA MET A 220 4.45 15.14 10.69
C MET A 220 5.50 14.37 11.50
N MET A 221 6.25 13.47 10.85
CA MET A 221 7.32 12.71 11.51
C MET A 221 8.44 13.62 12.04
N ALA A 222 8.80 14.67 11.30
CA ALA A 222 9.78 15.64 11.76
C ALA A 222 9.28 16.41 13.00
N ASN A 223 8.01 16.81 13.02
CA ASN A 223 7.41 17.55 14.13
C ASN A 223 7.26 16.72 15.41
N VAL A 224 6.87 15.46 15.28
CA VAL A 224 6.73 14.53 16.42
C VAL A 224 8.11 14.00 16.87
N GLY A 225 8.97 13.70 15.92
CA GLY A 225 10.21 12.93 16.06
C GLY A 225 10.01 11.53 15.50
N TYR A 226 10.90 11.11 14.61
CA TYR A 226 10.77 9.82 13.90
C TYR A 226 10.62 8.62 14.85
N ALA A 227 11.52 8.51 15.83
CA ALA A 227 11.48 7.42 16.82
C ALA A 227 10.20 7.49 17.67
N ALA A 228 9.84 8.68 18.16
CA ALA A 228 8.64 8.88 18.96
C ALA A 228 7.36 8.50 18.21
N MET A 229 7.26 8.83 16.93
CA MET A 229 6.09 8.44 16.13
C MET A 229 5.96 6.93 15.98
N ILE A 230 7.06 6.22 15.73
CA ILE A 230 7.06 4.75 15.61
C ILE A 230 6.67 4.11 16.96
N GLU A 231 7.24 4.57 18.07
CA GLU A 231 6.88 4.08 19.41
C GLU A 231 5.42 4.38 19.79
N ASN A 232 4.90 5.53 19.40
CA ASN A 232 3.49 5.85 19.63
C ASN A 232 2.55 4.93 18.82
N ILE A 233 2.92 4.56 17.58
CA ILE A 233 2.17 3.58 16.80
C ILE A 233 2.22 2.21 17.48
N LYS A 234 3.38 1.75 17.96
CA LYS A 234 3.52 0.50 18.71
C LYS A 234 2.62 0.51 19.94
N THR A 235 2.72 1.55 20.77
CA THR A 235 1.91 1.72 21.98
C THR A 235 0.40 1.71 21.69
N PHE A 236 -0.03 2.32 20.59
CA PHE A 236 -1.43 2.27 20.16
C PHE A 236 -1.90 0.84 19.88
N PHE A 237 -1.11 0.05 19.13
CA PHE A 237 -1.48 -1.33 18.83
C PHE A 237 -1.30 -2.27 20.03
N GLU A 238 -0.40 -1.99 20.95
CA GLU A 238 -0.29 -2.67 22.24
C GLU A 238 -1.50 -2.42 23.13
N LEU A 239 -2.05 -1.20 23.13
CA LEU A 239 -3.34 -0.93 23.78
C LEU A 239 -4.44 -1.86 23.21
N LEU A 240 -4.53 -1.98 21.88
CA LEU A 240 -5.53 -2.85 21.25
C LEU A 240 -5.31 -4.33 21.60
N ASP A 241 -4.07 -4.77 21.62
CA ASP A 241 -3.73 -6.15 21.96
C ASP A 241 -4.07 -6.45 23.42
N GLY A 242 -3.68 -5.57 24.34
CA GLY A 242 -4.00 -5.73 25.76
C GLY A 242 -5.48 -5.57 26.11
N ALA A 243 -6.25 -4.85 25.30
CA ALA A 243 -7.69 -4.66 25.48
C ALA A 243 -8.53 -5.82 24.89
N TRP A 244 -8.16 -6.32 23.71
CA TRP A 244 -8.98 -7.25 22.94
C TRP A 244 -8.22 -8.41 22.27
N GLY A 245 -6.91 -8.50 22.45
CA GLY A 245 -6.10 -9.63 21.99
C GLY A 245 -5.87 -9.65 20.49
N VAL A 246 -5.05 -8.74 19.95
CA VAL A 246 -4.75 -8.67 18.51
C VAL A 246 -3.87 -9.82 18.04
N ARG A 247 -2.85 -10.20 18.83
CA ARG A 247 -1.91 -11.29 18.47
C ARG A 247 -2.60 -12.64 18.28
N GLY A 248 -3.67 -12.90 19.02
CA GLY A 248 -4.45 -14.15 18.92
C GLY A 248 -5.43 -14.22 17.77
N ILE A 249 -5.61 -13.15 16.99
CA ILE A 249 -6.57 -13.13 15.88
C ILE A 249 -6.00 -13.90 14.68
N LEU A 250 -6.71 -14.93 14.24
CA LEU A 250 -6.35 -15.68 13.05
C LEU A 250 -6.87 -15.01 11.76
N TYR A 251 -8.08 -14.39 11.83
CA TYR A 251 -8.75 -13.83 10.66
C TYR A 251 -9.40 -12.49 10.97
N LYS A 252 -9.27 -11.53 10.05
CA LYS A 252 -9.76 -10.15 10.16
C LYS A 252 -11.26 -10.02 10.45
N ASP A 253 -12.07 -10.92 9.93
CA ASP A 253 -13.54 -10.76 9.97
C ASP A 253 -14.12 -10.81 11.39
N ARG A 254 -13.41 -11.38 12.34
CA ARG A 254 -13.81 -11.48 13.74
C ARG A 254 -13.36 -10.29 14.60
N ALA A 255 -12.59 -9.34 14.06
CA ALA A 255 -11.96 -8.29 14.83
C ALA A 255 -12.60 -6.91 14.58
N THR A 256 -13.66 -6.57 15.29
CA THR A 256 -14.32 -5.24 15.20
C THR A 256 -13.34 -4.11 15.53
N HIS A 257 -12.43 -4.29 16.48
CA HIS A 257 -11.42 -3.32 16.89
C HIS A 257 -10.33 -3.06 15.83
N LEU A 258 -10.23 -3.91 14.80
CA LEU A 258 -9.33 -3.70 13.65
C LEU A 258 -10.07 -3.16 12.40
N LYS A 259 -11.36 -2.89 12.48
CA LYS A 259 -12.07 -2.17 11.41
C LYS A 259 -11.62 -0.71 11.39
N SER A 260 -11.46 -0.15 10.19
CA SER A 260 -10.92 1.21 10.02
C SER A 260 -11.70 2.29 10.76
N GLY A 261 -13.03 2.19 10.82
CA GLY A 261 -13.86 3.15 11.55
C GLY A 261 -13.56 3.18 13.05
N PHE A 262 -13.36 2.00 13.67
CA PHE A 262 -13.00 1.93 15.09
C PHE A 262 -11.58 2.44 15.35
N LEU A 263 -10.62 2.01 14.53
CA LEU A 263 -9.22 2.47 14.65
C LEU A 263 -9.12 3.98 14.54
N PHE A 264 -9.83 4.57 13.59
CA PHE A 264 -9.84 6.03 13.41
C PHE A 264 -10.54 6.74 14.55
N ALA A 265 -11.65 6.21 15.04
CA ALA A 265 -12.36 6.78 16.19
C ALA A 265 -11.49 6.77 17.45
N LEU A 266 -10.83 5.66 17.76
CA LEU A 266 -9.93 5.55 18.90
C LEU A 266 -8.70 6.43 18.74
N ALA A 267 -8.12 6.51 17.54
CA ALA A 267 -7.00 7.39 17.24
C ALA A 267 -7.36 8.87 17.43
N ASP A 268 -8.57 9.28 17.01
CA ASP A 268 -9.08 10.64 17.22
C ASP A 268 -9.27 10.93 18.73
N VAL A 269 -9.85 9.99 19.49
CA VAL A 269 -9.98 10.12 20.96
C VAL A 269 -8.60 10.31 21.60
N ILE A 270 -7.62 9.51 21.21
CA ILE A 270 -6.26 9.62 21.75
C ILE A 270 -5.65 10.97 21.42
N SER A 271 -5.76 11.41 20.17
CA SER A 271 -5.17 12.69 19.73
C SER A 271 -5.76 13.92 20.42
N GLU A 272 -7.04 13.86 20.84
CA GLU A 272 -7.76 14.98 21.45
C GLU A 272 -7.58 15.10 22.96
N HIS A 273 -7.16 14.02 23.63
CA HIS A 273 -7.18 14.00 25.09
C HIS A 273 -5.78 13.95 25.68
N PRO A 274 -5.33 15.02 26.37
CA PRO A 274 -4.01 15.09 27.03
C PRO A 274 -3.74 13.95 28.00
N ALA A 275 -4.77 13.31 28.54
CA ALA A 275 -4.63 12.17 29.46
C ALA A 275 -3.86 10.98 28.86
N PHE A 276 -3.73 10.91 27.53
CA PHE A 276 -2.95 9.87 26.86
C PHE A 276 -1.50 10.28 26.58
N TRP A 277 -1.09 11.51 26.93
CA TRP A 277 0.18 12.04 26.47
C TRP A 277 1.10 12.46 27.61
N SER A 278 2.38 12.15 27.47
CA SER A 278 3.48 12.72 28.25
C SER A 278 4.45 13.40 27.28
N GLY A 279 4.31 14.72 27.11
CA GLY A 279 4.98 15.45 26.04
C GLY A 279 4.55 14.94 24.66
N LYS A 280 5.49 14.42 23.86
CA LYS A 280 5.23 13.83 22.54
C LYS A 280 5.05 12.29 22.56
N SER A 281 5.13 11.67 23.72
CA SER A 281 5.05 10.22 23.90
C SER A 281 3.65 9.81 24.34
N LEU A 282 3.08 8.84 23.62
CA LEU A 282 1.83 8.20 24.00
C LEU A 282 2.05 7.33 25.24
N ARG A 283 1.26 7.53 26.26
CA ARG A 283 1.28 6.74 27.50
C ARG A 283 -0.13 6.35 27.88
N ILE A 284 -0.31 5.05 28.10
CA ILE A 284 -1.64 4.50 28.44
C ILE A 284 -1.54 3.83 29.78
N GLU A 285 -2.19 4.43 30.79
CA GLU A 285 -2.29 3.85 32.10
C GLU A 285 -3.09 2.54 32.08
N ARG A 286 -2.71 1.57 32.89
CA ARG A 286 -3.37 0.26 32.99
C ARG A 286 -4.89 0.36 33.23
N ASP A 287 -5.30 1.29 34.09
CA ASP A 287 -6.72 1.54 34.38
C ASP A 287 -7.48 2.08 33.16
N MET A 288 -6.82 2.93 32.35
CA MET A 288 -7.37 3.45 31.11
C MET A 288 -7.51 2.32 30.07
N GLN A 289 -6.47 1.52 29.90
CA GLN A 289 -6.49 0.34 29.04
C GLN A 289 -7.61 -0.63 29.42
N LYS A 290 -7.76 -0.95 30.71
CA LYS A 290 -8.81 -1.81 31.24
C LYS A 290 -10.20 -1.24 30.94
N LYS A 291 -10.39 0.08 31.14
CA LYS A 291 -11.66 0.75 30.88
C LYS A 291 -12.00 0.76 29.38
N ILE A 292 -11.03 1.05 28.53
CA ILE A 292 -11.19 0.98 27.05
C ILE A 292 -11.55 -0.45 26.66
N GLY A 293 -10.89 -1.46 27.18
CA GLY A 293 -11.15 -2.89 26.88
C GLY A 293 -12.56 -3.37 27.28
N GLN A 294 -13.23 -2.65 28.17
CA GLN A 294 -14.64 -2.91 28.52
C GLN A 294 -15.65 -2.30 27.53
N PHE A 295 -15.19 -1.54 26.52
CA PHE A 295 -16.08 -0.98 25.51
C PHE A 295 -16.74 -2.08 24.68
N GLY A 296 -18.06 -2.01 24.54
CA GLY A 296 -18.92 -3.07 24.02
C GLY A 296 -18.79 -3.32 22.51
N LEU A 297 -17.68 -3.89 22.05
CA LEU A 297 -17.44 -4.21 20.63
C LEU A 297 -18.36 -5.30 20.07
N SER A 298 -19.05 -6.06 20.91
CA SER A 298 -20.01 -7.08 20.51
C SER A 298 -21.38 -6.49 20.13
N ASP A 299 -21.65 -5.24 20.52
CA ASP A 299 -22.91 -4.55 20.17
C ASP A 299 -23.04 -4.42 18.64
N PRO A 300 -24.16 -4.85 18.03
CA PRO A 300 -24.40 -4.77 16.60
C PRO A 300 -24.27 -3.36 16.03
N ASN A 301 -24.72 -2.33 16.77
CA ASN A 301 -24.62 -0.93 16.36
C ASN A 301 -23.17 -0.46 16.33
N VAL A 302 -22.38 -0.83 17.33
CA VAL A 302 -20.94 -0.54 17.37
C VAL A 302 -20.21 -1.22 16.20
N ARG A 303 -20.54 -2.47 15.90
CA ARG A 303 -20.00 -3.18 14.74
C ARG A 303 -20.33 -2.50 13.42
N ALA A 304 -21.58 -2.07 13.24
CA ALA A 304 -22.02 -1.34 12.05
C ALA A 304 -21.27 -0.01 11.91
N MET A 305 -21.16 0.76 13.00
CA MET A 305 -20.41 2.02 13.02
C MET A 305 -18.91 1.82 12.72
N ALA A 306 -18.29 0.77 13.25
CA ALA A 306 -16.88 0.46 12.99
C ALA A 306 -16.58 0.17 11.52
N CYS A 307 -17.56 -0.28 10.74
CA CYS A 307 -17.45 -0.50 9.30
C CYS A 307 -17.75 0.75 8.46
N ASN A 308 -18.30 1.82 9.06
CA ASN A 308 -18.78 3.00 8.34
C ASN A 308 -17.96 4.25 8.68
N GLY A 309 -17.30 4.82 7.67
CA GLY A 309 -16.47 6.02 7.83
C GLY A 309 -17.23 7.28 8.27
N SER A 310 -18.55 7.40 7.97
CA SER A 310 -19.37 8.53 8.40
C SER A 310 -19.69 8.50 9.90
N SER A 311 -19.52 7.36 10.56
CA SER A 311 -19.85 7.16 11.98
C SER A 311 -18.67 7.39 12.93
N ILE A 312 -17.49 7.75 12.43
CA ILE A 312 -16.26 7.89 13.24
C ILE A 312 -16.48 8.86 14.40
N GLY A 313 -17.01 10.05 14.14
CA GLY A 313 -17.24 11.05 15.19
C GLY A 313 -18.27 10.62 16.27
N LEU A 314 -19.28 9.85 15.87
CA LEU A 314 -20.23 9.27 16.85
C LEU A 314 -19.54 8.20 17.68
N LEU A 315 -18.78 7.32 17.06
CA LEU A 315 -18.06 6.26 17.74
C LEU A 315 -16.98 6.83 18.71
N SER A 316 -16.30 7.92 18.32
CA SER A 316 -15.37 8.63 19.21
C SER A 316 -16.08 9.14 20.47
N ARG A 317 -17.28 9.75 20.34
CA ARG A 317 -18.07 10.20 21.49
C ARG A 317 -18.48 9.05 22.39
N LEU A 318 -18.96 7.94 21.84
CA LEU A 318 -19.32 6.76 22.61
C LEU A 318 -18.14 6.19 23.41
N ILE A 319 -16.92 6.19 22.82
CA ILE A 319 -15.70 5.75 23.51
C ILE A 319 -15.41 6.70 24.69
N VAL A 320 -15.46 8.02 24.46
CA VAL A 320 -15.22 9.04 25.53
C VAL A 320 -16.26 8.91 26.65
N ASP A 321 -17.53 8.79 26.32
CA ASP A 321 -18.62 8.64 27.30
C ASP A 321 -18.45 7.35 28.12
N HIS A 322 -18.06 6.25 27.45
CA HIS A 322 -17.77 4.99 28.14
C HIS A 322 -16.62 5.12 29.11
N VAL A 323 -15.49 5.73 28.70
CA VAL A 323 -14.31 5.92 29.57
C VAL A 323 -14.65 6.82 30.75
N ASN A 324 -15.46 7.85 30.56
CA ASN A 324 -15.90 8.78 31.59
C ASN A 324 -17.02 8.23 32.50
N SER A 325 -17.69 7.14 32.10
CA SER A 325 -18.83 6.59 32.87
C SER A 325 -18.41 6.12 34.26
N GLY A 326 -19.26 6.38 35.26
CA GLY A 326 -19.03 5.96 36.65
C GLY A 326 -17.91 6.70 37.40
N LYS A 327 -17.45 7.84 36.88
CA LYS A 327 -16.41 8.65 37.52
C LYS A 327 -16.96 9.99 38.01
N ARG A 328 -16.57 10.42 39.23
CA ARG A 328 -16.87 11.76 39.75
C ARG A 328 -16.19 12.86 38.93
N THR A 329 -14.96 12.62 38.49
CA THR A 329 -14.18 13.53 37.64
C THR A 329 -13.98 12.90 36.28
N ARG A 330 -14.31 13.63 35.22
CA ARG A 330 -14.09 13.16 33.83
C ARG A 330 -12.59 12.96 33.59
N ARG A 331 -12.19 11.77 33.14
CA ARG A 331 -10.79 11.45 32.78
C ARG A 331 -10.43 12.01 31.42
N LEU A 332 -11.36 11.94 30.48
CA LEU A 332 -11.17 12.46 29.13
C LEU A 332 -11.91 13.77 28.99
N VAL A 333 -11.17 14.85 29.04
CA VAL A 333 -11.65 16.21 28.78
C VAL A 333 -10.91 16.68 27.53
N ALA A 334 -11.66 17.01 26.47
CA ALA A 334 -11.06 17.56 25.26
C ALA A 334 -10.35 18.88 25.59
N SER A 335 -9.12 19.02 25.12
CA SER A 335 -8.46 20.33 25.13
C SER A 335 -9.22 21.24 24.16
N ASP A 336 -9.74 22.36 24.65
CA ASP A 336 -10.32 23.39 23.80
C ASP A 336 -9.19 23.98 22.93
N PRO A 337 -9.19 23.76 21.60
CA PRO A 337 -8.12 24.25 20.74
C PRO A 337 -8.05 25.79 20.69
N PHE A 338 -9.06 26.49 21.19
CA PHE A 338 -9.15 27.95 21.23
C PHE A 338 -8.78 28.57 22.58
N ARG A 339 -8.54 27.78 23.66
CA ARG A 339 -8.10 28.30 24.95
C ARG A 339 -6.57 28.45 25.11
N GLY A 340 -5.79 28.19 24.08
CA GLY A 340 -4.33 28.38 24.07
C GLY A 340 -3.86 29.81 23.74
N GLY A 341 -4.73 30.81 23.77
CA GLY A 341 -4.41 32.22 23.52
C GLY A 341 -4.42 33.05 24.81
N SER A 342 -3.22 33.38 25.30
CA SER A 342 -2.86 34.51 26.17
C SER A 342 -3.57 34.65 27.53
N ARG A 343 -2.98 34.10 28.59
CA ARG A 343 -2.74 34.93 29.76
C ARG A 343 -1.33 35.51 29.64
N ARG A 344 -1.19 36.69 29.04
CA ARG A 344 -0.14 37.63 29.42
C ARG A 344 -0.65 38.26 30.71
N GLU A 345 0.00 37.93 31.79
CA GLU A 345 -0.06 38.70 33.02
C GLU A 345 0.55 40.08 32.76
N VAL A 346 -0.20 41.07 33.13
CA VAL A 346 0.28 42.46 33.35
C VAL A 346 0.89 42.49 34.75
#